data_abc51ce031c034d34e7294093178a4c7
#
_entry.id   abc51ce031c034d34e7294093178a4c7
#
_cell.length_a   1.000
_cell.length_b   1.000
_cell.length_c   1.000
_cell.angle_alpha   90.00
_cell.angle_beta   90.00
_cell.angle_gamma   90.00
#
_symmetry.space_group_name_H-M   'P 1'
#
loop_
_entity.id
_entity.type
_entity.pdbx_description
1 polymer ?
#
loop_
_entity_poly.entity_id
_entity_poly.type
_entity_poly.pdbx_seq_one_letter_code
_entity_poly.pdbx_strand_id
1 'polypeptide(L)'
;DAANFNIPKVLEGKSFLPVLLGKKNVHKKYVYGLMTTKGINNGSKSFGIRSVRDDRYKYIWNFTPDIEFENACTHSLVFKSWIKKAQAGDTDAKERVRRYQWRPEIEVYDLKNDPYEWNNIAGTEEVKKVQNRLSGALKKWMKSQGDLGQETELAALERQRRGKKKGANKKSNKS
;
A
#
# COMPACT_ATOMS: atom_id res chain seq x y z
N ASP A 1 24.49 -12.91 9.75
CA ASP A 1 23.77 -13.83 10.63
C ASP A 1 23.98 -15.30 10.21
N ALA A 2 23.24 -15.83 9.24
CA ALA A 2 23.43 -17.23 8.80
C ALA A 2 24.84 -17.53 8.27
N ALA A 3 25.54 -16.56 7.72
CA ALA A 3 26.89 -16.65 7.20
C ALA A 3 27.97 -16.16 8.18
N ASN A 4 27.64 -15.96 9.44
CA ASN A 4 28.53 -15.43 10.50
C ASN A 4 29.19 -14.07 10.22
N PHE A 5 28.59 -13.26 9.32
CA PHE A 5 29.05 -11.87 9.11
C PHE A 5 28.36 -10.91 10.08
N ASN A 6 29.09 -9.86 10.47
CA ASN A 6 28.52 -8.76 11.23
C ASN A 6 27.48 -8.01 10.37
N ILE A 7 26.27 -7.88 10.89
CA ILE A 7 25.19 -7.16 10.20
C ILE A 7 25.47 -5.65 10.29
N PRO A 8 25.62 -4.93 9.16
CA PRO A 8 25.83 -3.49 9.17
C PRO A 8 24.69 -2.77 9.88
N LYS A 9 25.03 -1.80 10.74
CA LYS A 9 24.03 -1.02 11.53
C LYS A 9 23.05 -0.20 10.68
N VAL A 10 23.41 0.09 9.43
CA VAL A 10 22.55 0.82 8.48
C VAL A 10 21.40 0.01 7.91
N LEU A 11 21.38 -1.31 8.11
CA LEU A 11 20.31 -2.17 7.63
C LEU A 11 19.11 -2.11 8.59
N GLU A 12 17.98 -1.63 8.11
CA GLU A 12 16.72 -1.59 8.86
C GLU A 12 16.05 -2.96 8.97
N GLY A 13 16.39 -3.87 8.06
CA GLY A 13 15.93 -5.25 8.06
C GLY A 13 16.44 -6.00 9.29
N LYS A 14 15.61 -6.87 9.84
CA LYS A 14 15.99 -7.79 10.91
C LYS A 14 16.09 -9.20 10.34
N SER A 15 17.13 -9.95 10.73
CA SER A 15 17.24 -11.34 10.36
C SER A 15 16.04 -12.13 10.86
N PHE A 16 15.45 -12.94 10.01
CA PHE A 16 14.40 -13.84 10.43
C PHE A 16 14.87 -15.31 10.55
N LEU A 17 16.18 -15.52 10.56
CA LEU A 17 16.81 -16.81 10.82
C LEU A 17 16.27 -17.50 12.10
N PRO A 18 16.00 -16.79 13.22
CA PRO A 18 15.40 -17.42 14.40
C PRO A 18 14.03 -18.07 14.15
N VAL A 19 13.26 -17.54 13.20
CA VAL A 19 11.96 -18.14 12.80
C VAL A 19 12.20 -19.37 11.94
N LEU A 20 13.11 -19.29 10.99
CA LEU A 20 13.48 -20.44 10.13
C LEU A 20 14.01 -21.62 10.94
N LEU A 21 14.71 -21.35 12.03
CA LEU A 21 15.24 -22.38 12.93
C LEU A 21 14.23 -22.84 13.99
N GLY A 22 12.98 -22.41 13.93
CA GLY A 22 11.94 -22.74 14.91
C GLY A 22 12.18 -22.17 16.32
N LYS A 23 13.14 -21.24 16.48
CA LYS A 23 13.45 -20.61 17.78
C LYS A 23 12.47 -19.50 18.18
N LYS A 24 11.70 -18.99 17.21
CA LYS A 24 10.65 -17.97 17.38
C LYS A 24 9.51 -18.23 16.41
N ASN A 25 8.28 -17.92 16.84
CA ASN A 25 7.08 -18.03 16.01
C ASN A 25 6.67 -16.69 15.39
N VAL A 26 7.26 -15.58 15.84
CA VAL A 26 6.94 -14.22 15.38
C VAL A 26 8.21 -13.47 15.03
N HIS A 27 8.22 -12.81 13.87
CA HIS A 27 9.33 -11.99 13.41
C HIS A 27 9.13 -10.51 13.72
N LYS A 28 8.03 -9.93 13.26
CA LYS A 28 7.67 -8.53 13.46
C LYS A 28 6.24 -8.41 13.97
N LYS A 29 6.01 -7.46 14.89
CA LYS A 29 4.67 -7.16 15.38
C LYS A 29 3.80 -6.49 14.30
N TYR A 30 4.42 -5.66 13.47
CA TYR A 30 3.75 -4.93 12.38
C TYR A 30 4.46 -5.14 11.06
N VAL A 31 3.67 -5.23 10.00
CA VAL A 31 4.13 -5.17 8.62
C VAL A 31 3.49 -3.96 7.96
N TYR A 32 4.28 -3.17 7.26
CA TYR A 32 3.84 -1.94 6.60
C TYR A 32 3.85 -2.13 5.09
N GLY A 33 2.90 -1.50 4.42
CA GLY A 33 2.81 -1.45 2.98
C GLY A 33 2.60 -0.03 2.50
N LEU A 34 3.13 0.27 1.33
CA LEU A 34 2.85 1.51 0.64
C LEU A 34 2.57 1.22 -0.83
N MET A 35 1.71 2.03 -1.42
CA MET A 35 1.45 2.05 -2.84
C MET A 35 1.37 3.50 -3.31
N THR A 36 1.96 3.76 -4.47
CA THR A 36 1.87 5.03 -5.17
C THR A 36 1.36 4.80 -6.59
N THR A 37 0.56 5.71 -7.11
CA THR A 37 0.15 5.71 -8.52
C THR A 37 0.82 6.82 -9.31
N LYS A 38 1.49 7.75 -8.64
CA LYS A 38 2.15 8.88 -9.31
C LYS A 38 3.29 8.41 -10.21
N GLY A 39 3.15 8.66 -11.51
CA GLY A 39 4.13 8.24 -12.51
C GLY A 39 4.04 6.77 -12.94
N ILE A 40 3.03 6.04 -12.49
CA ILE A 40 2.70 4.69 -12.96
C ILE A 40 1.84 4.81 -14.23
N ASN A 41 2.17 4.01 -15.24
CA ASN A 41 1.37 3.96 -16.46
C ASN A 41 -0.04 3.44 -16.17
N ASN A 42 -1.07 4.12 -16.70
CA ASN A 42 -2.48 3.83 -16.44
C ASN A 42 -2.86 3.87 -14.95
N GLY A 43 -2.13 4.61 -14.14
CA GLY A 43 -2.49 4.83 -12.74
C GLY A 43 -3.21 6.16 -12.54
N SER A 44 -4.02 6.23 -11.49
CA SER A 44 -4.64 7.48 -11.03
C SER A 44 -3.57 8.56 -10.83
N LYS A 45 -3.94 9.81 -11.04
CA LYS A 45 -2.99 10.92 -11.08
C LYS A 45 -2.15 11.09 -9.81
N SER A 46 -2.70 10.76 -8.64
CA SER A 46 -1.99 10.80 -7.35
C SER A 46 -2.76 10.05 -6.27
N PHE A 47 -2.84 8.73 -6.37
CA PHE A 47 -3.50 7.91 -5.37
C PHE A 47 -2.44 7.23 -4.49
N GLY A 48 -2.24 7.76 -3.29
CA GLY A 48 -1.31 7.20 -2.32
C GLY A 48 -2.03 6.34 -1.30
N ILE A 49 -1.49 5.15 -1.02
CA ILE A 49 -2.01 4.23 0.00
C ILE A 49 -0.90 3.91 0.97
N ARG A 50 -1.22 3.93 2.26
CA ARG A 50 -0.37 3.38 3.32
C ARG A 50 -1.14 2.36 4.12
N SER A 51 -0.48 1.31 4.53
CA SER A 51 -1.12 0.28 5.33
C SER A 51 -0.21 -0.24 6.43
N VAL A 52 -0.83 -0.76 7.45
CA VAL A 52 -0.17 -1.53 8.51
C VAL A 52 -1.05 -2.72 8.88
N ARG A 53 -0.41 -3.86 9.12
CA ARG A 53 -1.10 -5.02 9.69
C ARG A 53 -0.32 -5.61 10.85
N ASP A 54 -1.04 -6.17 11.80
CA ASP A 54 -0.50 -7.12 12.77
C ASP A 54 -0.90 -8.56 12.37
N ASP A 55 -0.91 -9.47 13.31
CA ASP A 55 -1.30 -10.87 13.11
C ASP A 55 -2.78 -11.07 12.77
N ARG A 56 -3.65 -10.14 13.21
CA ARG A 56 -5.10 -10.25 13.05
C ARG A 56 -5.73 -9.13 12.24
N TYR A 57 -5.31 -7.88 12.44
CA TYR A 57 -5.98 -6.73 11.85
C TYR A 57 -5.11 -6.01 10.82
N LYS A 58 -5.76 -5.48 9.79
CA LYS A 58 -5.15 -4.61 8.79
C LYS A 58 -5.85 -3.27 8.80
N TYR A 59 -5.06 -2.19 8.78
CA TYR A 59 -5.50 -0.82 8.62
C TYR A 59 -4.92 -0.26 7.33
N ILE A 60 -5.76 0.39 6.53
CA ILE A 60 -5.38 1.04 5.28
C ILE A 60 -5.80 2.51 5.35
N TRP A 61 -4.94 3.40 4.90
CA TRP A 61 -5.21 4.81 4.73
C TRP A 61 -5.02 5.18 3.27
N ASN A 62 -6.14 5.57 2.62
CA ASN A 62 -6.18 6.07 1.25
C ASN A 62 -6.18 7.59 1.31
N PHE A 63 -5.18 8.24 0.72
CA PHE A 63 -5.01 9.68 0.87
C PHE A 63 -6.00 10.52 0.07
N THR A 64 -6.56 9.96 -1.00
CA THR A 64 -7.45 10.66 -1.93
C THR A 64 -8.69 9.84 -2.23
N PRO A 65 -9.62 9.67 -1.25
CA PRO A 65 -10.81 8.83 -1.40
C PRO A 65 -11.77 9.34 -2.49
N ASP A 66 -11.69 10.63 -2.85
CA ASP A 66 -12.53 11.26 -3.87
C ASP A 66 -11.99 11.08 -5.30
N ILE A 67 -10.85 10.41 -5.45
CA ILE A 67 -10.25 10.10 -6.75
C ILE A 67 -10.51 8.64 -7.10
N GLU A 68 -10.97 8.38 -8.31
CA GLU A 68 -11.08 7.02 -8.83
C GLU A 68 -9.71 6.33 -8.86
N PHE A 69 -9.64 5.16 -8.25
CA PHE A 69 -8.42 4.35 -8.26
C PHE A 69 -8.27 3.62 -9.60
N GLU A 70 -7.19 3.92 -10.29
CA GLU A 70 -6.83 3.30 -11.55
C GLU A 70 -5.42 2.68 -11.49
N ASN A 71 -5.27 1.55 -12.16
CA ASN A 71 -3.99 0.89 -12.40
C ASN A 71 -4.10 0.01 -13.66
N ALA A 72 -3.04 -0.71 -14.01
CA ALA A 72 -3.05 -1.60 -15.16
C ALA A 72 -4.18 -2.64 -15.12
N CYS A 73 -4.61 -3.08 -13.94
CA CYS A 73 -5.71 -4.03 -13.81
C CYS A 73 -7.07 -3.45 -14.22
N THR A 74 -7.35 -2.17 -13.92
CA THR A 74 -8.63 -1.51 -14.29
C THR A 74 -8.78 -1.37 -15.81
N HIS A 75 -7.69 -1.41 -16.55
CA HIS A 75 -7.68 -1.38 -18.00
C HIS A 75 -7.66 -2.77 -18.67
N SER A 76 -7.61 -3.84 -17.86
CA SER A 76 -7.58 -5.23 -18.36
C SER A 76 -8.92 -5.68 -18.94
N LEU A 77 -8.87 -6.70 -19.81
CA LEU A 77 -10.07 -7.33 -20.36
C LEU A 77 -10.98 -7.93 -19.27
N VAL A 78 -10.37 -8.47 -18.22
CA VAL A 78 -11.09 -9.04 -17.07
C VAL A 78 -11.90 -7.94 -16.38
N PHE A 79 -11.29 -6.82 -16.04
CA PHE A 79 -11.99 -5.73 -15.38
C PHE A 79 -13.09 -5.11 -16.27
N LYS A 80 -12.82 -4.95 -17.56
CA LYS A 80 -13.82 -4.52 -18.55
C LYS A 80 -15.02 -5.47 -18.61
N SER A 81 -14.79 -6.79 -18.45
CA SER A 81 -15.90 -7.75 -18.40
C SER A 81 -16.78 -7.56 -17.15
N TRP A 82 -16.20 -7.19 -16.01
CA TRP A 82 -16.95 -6.85 -14.79
C TRP A 82 -17.79 -5.58 -14.98
N ILE A 83 -17.20 -4.54 -15.59
CA ILE A 83 -17.94 -3.31 -15.93
C ILE A 83 -19.15 -3.65 -16.82
N LYS A 84 -18.96 -4.47 -17.85
CA LYS A 84 -20.05 -4.91 -18.74
C LYS A 84 -21.17 -5.62 -17.98
N LYS A 85 -20.82 -6.54 -17.08
CA LYS A 85 -21.81 -7.23 -16.22
C LYS A 85 -22.55 -6.25 -15.31
N ALA A 86 -21.83 -5.31 -14.69
CA ALA A 86 -22.42 -4.28 -13.83
C ALA A 86 -23.42 -3.40 -14.60
N GLN A 87 -23.09 -3.00 -15.83
CA GLN A 87 -23.98 -2.26 -16.74
C GLN A 87 -25.22 -3.07 -17.17
N ALA A 88 -25.07 -4.38 -17.26
CA ALA A 88 -26.18 -5.31 -17.56
C ALA A 88 -27.08 -5.61 -16.33
N GLY A 89 -26.82 -4.96 -15.18
CA GLY A 89 -27.67 -5.10 -13.99
C GLY A 89 -27.16 -6.09 -12.94
N ASP A 90 -26.00 -6.72 -13.13
CA ASP A 90 -25.40 -7.61 -12.14
C ASP A 90 -24.92 -6.79 -10.92
N THR A 91 -25.61 -6.96 -9.79
CA THR A 91 -25.38 -6.20 -8.55
C THR A 91 -24.06 -6.55 -7.89
N ASP A 92 -23.62 -7.82 -7.96
CA ASP A 92 -22.34 -8.26 -7.42
C ASP A 92 -21.18 -7.66 -8.23
N ALA A 93 -21.24 -7.70 -9.55
CA ALA A 93 -20.25 -7.07 -10.42
C ALA A 93 -20.20 -5.55 -10.19
N LYS A 94 -21.35 -4.89 -10.02
CA LYS A 94 -21.42 -3.45 -9.71
C LYS A 94 -20.71 -3.10 -8.42
N GLU A 95 -20.95 -3.88 -7.35
CA GLU A 95 -20.31 -3.65 -6.06
C GLU A 95 -18.79 -3.92 -6.12
N ARG A 96 -18.34 -4.97 -6.83
CA ARG A 96 -16.91 -5.26 -7.02
C ARG A 96 -16.19 -4.14 -7.76
N VAL A 97 -16.77 -3.65 -8.86
CA VAL A 97 -16.23 -2.50 -9.62
C VAL A 97 -16.14 -1.27 -8.72
N ARG A 98 -17.23 -0.92 -8.04
CA ARG A 98 -17.29 0.22 -7.13
C ARG A 98 -16.19 0.13 -6.06
N ARG A 99 -16.10 -0.99 -5.35
CA ARG A 99 -15.12 -1.18 -4.26
C ARG A 99 -13.68 -1.12 -4.75
N TYR A 100 -13.41 -1.57 -5.94
CA TYR A 100 -12.07 -1.54 -6.50
C TYR A 100 -11.65 -0.11 -6.87
N GLN A 101 -12.55 0.65 -7.47
CA GLN A 101 -12.28 1.99 -7.99
C GLN A 101 -12.49 3.10 -6.95
N TRP A 102 -13.45 2.95 -6.07
CA TRP A 102 -13.83 3.98 -5.08
C TRP A 102 -13.59 3.48 -3.67
N ARG A 103 -12.43 3.85 -3.13
CA ARG A 103 -11.99 3.40 -1.81
C ARG A 103 -12.29 4.45 -0.76
N PRO A 104 -12.82 4.06 0.43
CA PRO A 104 -12.98 5.00 1.53
C PRO A 104 -11.60 5.47 2.04
N GLU A 105 -11.55 6.58 2.74
CA GLU A 105 -10.32 7.10 3.34
C GLU A 105 -9.66 6.07 4.27
N ILE A 106 -10.45 5.42 5.11
CA ILE A 106 -9.99 4.44 6.08
C ILE A 106 -10.65 3.09 5.85
N GLU A 107 -9.81 2.05 5.83
CA GLU A 107 -10.27 0.68 5.82
C GLU A 107 -9.65 -0.09 7.00
N VAL A 108 -10.45 -0.91 7.66
CA VAL A 108 -10.01 -1.83 8.72
C VAL A 108 -10.61 -3.20 8.46
N TYR A 109 -9.79 -4.23 8.51
CA TYR A 109 -10.20 -5.61 8.27
C TYR A 109 -9.73 -6.53 9.40
N ASP A 110 -10.61 -7.45 9.82
CA ASP A 110 -10.28 -8.56 10.73
C ASP A 110 -9.89 -9.78 9.90
N LEU A 111 -8.61 -9.94 9.62
CA LEU A 111 -8.08 -10.97 8.73
C LEU A 111 -8.33 -12.41 9.23
N LYS A 112 -8.66 -12.58 10.52
CA LYS A 112 -9.03 -13.88 11.07
C LYS A 112 -10.43 -14.31 10.64
N ASN A 113 -11.38 -13.37 10.65
CA ASN A 113 -12.78 -13.62 10.34
C ASN A 113 -13.12 -13.28 8.88
N ASP A 114 -12.32 -12.41 8.27
CA ASP A 114 -12.47 -11.95 6.88
C ASP A 114 -11.12 -11.95 6.16
N PRO A 115 -10.58 -13.13 5.81
CA PRO A 115 -9.26 -13.26 5.18
C PRO A 115 -9.20 -12.65 3.76
N TYR A 116 -10.34 -12.38 3.13
CA TYR A 116 -10.44 -11.79 1.81
C TYR A 116 -10.72 -10.28 1.83
N GLU A 117 -10.78 -9.67 3.02
CA GLU A 117 -10.95 -8.22 3.18
C GLU A 117 -12.24 -7.70 2.51
N TRP A 118 -13.36 -8.44 2.68
CA TRP A 118 -14.66 -8.07 2.12
C TRP A 118 -15.42 -7.04 2.96
N ASN A 119 -15.25 -7.05 4.27
CA ASN A 119 -16.03 -6.26 5.21
C ASN A 119 -15.15 -5.20 5.86
N ASN A 120 -15.22 -3.96 5.36
CA ASN A 120 -14.58 -2.84 6.02
C ASN A 120 -15.34 -2.50 7.32
N ILE A 121 -14.70 -2.73 8.45
CA ILE A 121 -15.25 -2.49 9.80
C ILE A 121 -14.73 -1.18 10.42
N ALA A 122 -14.09 -0.30 9.64
CA ALA A 122 -13.61 0.99 10.12
C ALA A 122 -14.74 1.82 10.72
N GLY A 123 -14.45 2.50 11.84
CA GLY A 123 -15.39 3.40 12.51
C GLY A 123 -16.39 2.71 13.43
N THR A 124 -16.44 1.37 13.50
CA THR A 124 -17.30 0.69 14.47
C THR A 124 -16.69 0.77 15.88
N GLU A 125 -17.52 0.79 16.92
CA GLU A 125 -17.05 0.89 18.30
C GLU A 125 -16.16 -0.30 18.69
N GLU A 126 -16.46 -1.50 18.18
CA GLU A 126 -15.71 -2.73 18.49
C GLU A 126 -14.25 -2.63 18.08
N VAL A 127 -13.95 -1.95 16.98
CA VAL A 127 -12.57 -1.84 16.47
C VAL A 127 -11.92 -0.49 16.71
N LYS A 128 -12.57 0.45 17.36
CA LYS A 128 -12.05 1.80 17.61
C LYS A 128 -10.65 1.80 18.28
N LYS A 129 -10.47 0.95 19.31
CA LYS A 129 -9.17 0.80 19.97
C LYS A 129 -8.11 0.23 19.03
N VAL A 130 -8.47 -0.76 18.22
CA VAL A 130 -7.58 -1.39 17.23
C VAL A 130 -7.22 -0.40 16.15
N GLN A 131 -8.20 0.31 15.60
CA GLN A 131 -8.01 1.33 14.58
C GLN A 131 -7.05 2.44 15.07
N ASN A 132 -7.24 2.95 16.28
CA ASN A 132 -6.35 3.97 16.86
C ASN A 132 -4.93 3.44 17.06
N ARG A 133 -4.77 2.22 17.54
CA ARG A 133 -3.47 1.58 17.74
C ARG A 133 -2.72 1.39 16.42
N LEU A 134 -3.39 0.88 15.38
CA LEU A 134 -2.78 0.64 14.06
C LEU A 134 -2.49 1.96 13.34
N SER A 135 -3.42 2.92 13.37
CA SER A 135 -3.20 4.26 12.84
C SER A 135 -1.98 4.94 13.49
N GLY A 136 -1.86 4.85 14.82
CA GLY A 136 -0.70 5.38 15.54
C GLY A 136 0.62 4.70 15.14
N ALA A 137 0.60 3.36 14.98
CA ALA A 137 1.76 2.62 14.51
C ALA A 137 2.16 3.01 13.08
N LEU A 138 1.18 3.18 12.18
CA LEU A 138 1.41 3.62 10.80
C LEU A 138 2.02 5.02 10.76
N LYS A 139 1.42 5.98 11.46
CA LYS A 139 1.93 7.37 11.51
C LYS A 139 3.34 7.45 12.06
N LYS A 140 3.65 6.66 13.09
CA LYS A 140 5.01 6.58 13.66
C LYS A 140 6.00 6.04 12.64
N TRP A 141 5.63 5.00 11.90
CA TRP A 141 6.47 4.43 10.85
C TRP A 141 6.68 5.43 9.71
N MET A 142 5.62 6.05 9.19
CA MET A 142 5.70 7.07 8.15
C MET A 142 6.66 8.20 8.56
N LYS A 143 6.52 8.71 9.79
CA LYS A 143 7.44 9.74 10.32
C LYS A 143 8.90 9.26 10.31
N SER A 144 9.18 8.01 10.69
CA SER A 144 10.55 7.46 10.68
C SER A 144 11.14 7.32 9.28
N GLN A 145 10.28 7.22 8.26
CA GLN A 145 10.67 7.14 6.84
C GLN A 145 10.70 8.52 6.13
N GLY A 146 10.37 9.59 6.84
CA GLY A 146 10.21 10.93 6.24
C GLY A 146 9.03 11.01 5.26
N ASP A 147 8.02 10.14 5.46
CA ASP A 147 6.82 10.10 4.63
C ASP A 147 5.76 11.06 5.17
N LEU A 148 5.49 12.11 4.42
CA LEU A 148 4.52 13.16 4.70
C LEU A 148 3.12 12.86 4.09
N GLY A 149 2.89 11.62 3.67
CA GLY A 149 1.62 11.22 3.08
C GLY A 149 1.41 11.80 1.68
N GLN A 150 0.32 12.51 1.46
CA GLN A 150 -0.04 13.05 0.14
C GLN A 150 1.03 14.00 -0.42
N GLU A 151 1.71 14.77 0.42
CA GLU A 151 2.81 15.64 0.01
C GLU A 151 3.97 14.82 -0.60
N THR A 152 4.32 13.71 0.03
CA THR A 152 5.33 12.78 -0.50
C THR A 152 4.90 12.19 -1.85
N GLU A 153 3.62 11.84 -2.02
CA GLU A 153 3.08 11.37 -3.29
C GLU A 153 3.20 12.41 -4.40
N LEU A 154 2.81 13.64 -4.13
CA LEU A 154 2.86 14.74 -5.11
C LEU A 154 4.29 15.05 -5.56
N ALA A 155 5.27 14.95 -4.66
CA ALA A 155 6.68 15.18 -4.95
C ALA A 155 7.37 14.03 -5.71
N ALA A 156 6.73 12.87 -5.89
CA ALA A 156 7.35 11.68 -6.50
C ALA A 156 7.90 11.93 -7.92
N LEU A 157 7.19 12.70 -8.75
CA LEU A 157 7.63 13.02 -10.11
C LEU A 157 8.85 13.95 -10.18
N GLU A 158 9.02 14.82 -9.19
CA GLU A 158 10.19 15.73 -9.17
C GLU A 158 11.48 14.95 -8.98
N ARG A 159 11.44 13.90 -8.17
CA ARG A 159 12.57 12.98 -7.97
C ARG A 159 12.90 12.19 -9.24
N GLN A 160 11.90 11.77 -10.02
CA GLN A 160 12.09 11.06 -11.28
C GLN A 160 12.70 11.96 -12.37
N ARG A 161 12.27 13.23 -12.47
CA ARG A 161 12.81 14.18 -13.46
C ARG A 161 14.27 14.51 -13.22
N ARG A 162 14.71 14.60 -11.97
CA ARG A 162 16.13 14.80 -11.61
C ARG A 162 17.01 13.63 -12.09
N GLY A 163 16.53 12.41 -12.03
CA GLY A 163 17.22 11.24 -12.56
C GLY A 163 17.39 11.24 -14.09
N LYS A 164 16.39 11.71 -14.84
CA LYS A 164 16.43 11.80 -16.30
C LYS A 164 17.41 12.87 -16.81
N LYS A 165 17.54 14.02 -16.14
CA LYS A 165 18.53 15.06 -16.51
C LYS A 165 19.99 14.61 -16.36
N LYS A 166 20.31 13.77 -15.37
CA LYS A 166 21.66 13.20 -15.21
C LYS A 166 22.00 12.17 -16.31
N GLY A 167 21.02 11.50 -16.89
CA GLY A 167 21.23 10.55 -18.01
C GLY A 167 21.40 11.23 -19.36
N ALA A 168 20.72 12.35 -19.61
CA ALA A 168 20.80 13.07 -20.88
C ALA A 168 22.17 13.75 -21.09
N ASN A 169 22.79 14.30 -20.03
CA ASN A 169 24.12 14.91 -20.11
C ASN A 169 25.28 13.92 -20.30
N LYS A 170 25.06 12.62 -20.04
CA LYS A 170 26.11 11.61 -20.29
C LYS A 170 26.17 11.15 -21.75
N LYS A 171 25.11 11.38 -22.55
CA LYS A 171 25.09 10.99 -23.98
C LYS A 171 25.66 12.06 -24.92
N SER A 172 25.74 13.32 -24.51
CA SER A 172 26.27 14.41 -25.34
C SER A 172 27.80 14.57 -25.30
N ASN A 173 28.50 13.86 -24.40
CA ASN A 173 29.98 13.90 -24.31
C ASN A 173 30.69 12.67 -24.90
N LYS A 174 30.02 11.92 -25.81
CA LYS A 174 30.62 10.78 -26.54
C LYS A 174 30.40 10.89 -28.03
N SER A 175 30.61 12.08 -28.59
CA SER A 175 30.77 12.29 -30.04
C SER A 175 32.03 13.08 -30.30
#